data_aa14e13502dfaf795b7fb431782ddf44
#
_entry.id   aa14e13502dfaf795b7fb431782ddf44
#
_cell.length_a   1.000
_cell.length_b   1.000
_cell.length_c   1.000
_cell.angle_alpha   90.00
_cell.angle_beta   90.00
_cell.angle_gamma   90.00
#
_symmetry.space_group_name_H-M   'P 1'
#
loop_
_entity.id
_entity.type
_entity.pdbx_description
1 polymer ?
#
loop_
_entity_poly.entity_id
_entity_poly.type
_entity_poly.pdbx_seq_one_letter_code
_entity_poly.pdbx_strand_id
1 'polypeptide(L)'
;MTDAENTKPELPKNVRVRFCPSPTGTPHVGMIRTALFNWAEARATGGTLIFRIEDTDAVRDSEESYNQILESLRWLGIDWDEGIDVGGPHGPYRQSERTAIYKDVAAKLLEAGYAYESFSTPEEIKERNLAAGRPAEFGYDGYDRNLTDEQKAAFRAEGRKPALRIKMPDEDIAFDDLIRGTIEFKAGSVPDYVIVRPNGDPLYTLTNPVDDAMMEVNVVLRGEDLLSSTPR
;
A
#
# COMPACT_ATOMS: atom_id res chain seq x y z
N MET A 1 -4.95 -5.50 40.90
CA MET A 1 -4.07 -5.34 39.73
C MET A 1 -4.03 -6.70 39.09
N THR A 2 -4.86 -6.93 38.10
CA THR A 2 -4.86 -8.15 37.31
C THR A 2 -3.78 -8.02 36.26
N ASP A 3 -2.76 -8.88 36.36
CA ASP A 3 -1.76 -9.06 35.29
C ASP A 3 -2.53 -9.42 33.99
N ALA A 4 -2.71 -8.43 33.13
CA ALA A 4 -3.04 -8.73 31.75
C ALA A 4 -1.80 -9.43 31.19
N GLU A 5 -1.87 -10.74 31.04
CA GLU A 5 -0.87 -11.54 30.35
C GLU A 5 -0.64 -10.87 28.98
N ASN A 6 0.52 -10.28 28.84
CA ASN A 6 0.99 -9.71 27.58
C ASN A 6 1.35 -10.88 26.65
N THR A 7 0.32 -11.58 26.17
CA THR A 7 0.49 -12.65 25.18
C THR A 7 0.88 -11.97 23.87
N LYS A 8 2.16 -12.11 23.48
CA LYS A 8 2.59 -11.69 22.15
C LYS A 8 1.71 -12.39 21.11
N PRO A 9 1.26 -11.68 20.06
CA PRO A 9 0.52 -12.31 18.99
C PRO A 9 1.36 -13.45 18.38
N GLU A 10 0.73 -14.59 18.16
CA GLU A 10 1.39 -15.75 17.55
C GLU A 10 1.40 -15.59 16.03
N LEU A 11 2.47 -16.08 15.41
CA LEU A 11 2.54 -16.16 13.95
C LEU A 11 1.49 -17.15 13.41
N PRO A 12 0.92 -16.88 12.22
CA PRO A 12 0.03 -17.82 11.56
C PRO A 12 0.75 -19.14 11.22
N LYS A 13 -0.02 -20.26 11.13
CA LYS A 13 0.56 -21.59 10.87
C LYS A 13 1.26 -21.69 9.51
N ASN A 14 0.76 -20.98 8.49
CA ASN A 14 1.30 -20.98 7.14
C ASN A 14 1.79 -19.56 6.84
N VAL A 15 2.97 -19.23 7.32
CA VAL A 15 3.57 -17.90 7.13
C VAL A 15 3.79 -17.63 5.65
N ARG A 16 3.25 -16.52 5.18
CA ARG A 16 3.46 -16.00 3.82
C ARG A 16 3.93 -14.55 3.93
N VAL A 17 5.17 -14.35 3.60
CA VAL A 17 5.84 -13.04 3.59
C VAL A 17 6.15 -12.61 2.17
N ARG A 18 6.46 -11.34 1.97
CA ARG A 18 6.86 -10.82 0.66
C ARG A 18 8.03 -9.86 0.77
N PHE A 19 8.88 -9.93 -0.22
CA PHE A 19 9.83 -8.88 -0.57
C PHE A 19 9.36 -8.22 -1.85
N CYS A 20 9.07 -6.92 -1.80
CA CYS A 20 8.39 -6.20 -2.88
C CYS A 20 9.07 -4.85 -3.18
N PRO A 21 10.29 -4.88 -3.74
CA PRO A 21 11.01 -3.66 -4.06
C PRO A 21 10.46 -2.97 -5.31
N SER A 22 10.59 -1.63 -5.35
CA SER A 22 10.49 -0.86 -6.59
C SER A 22 11.86 -0.83 -7.27
N PRO A 23 11.96 -1.08 -8.58
CA PRO A 23 13.23 -1.13 -9.29
C PRO A 23 13.70 0.30 -9.67
N THR A 24 13.90 1.14 -8.65
CA THR A 24 14.26 2.57 -8.77
C THR A 24 15.69 2.83 -8.31
N GLY A 25 16.65 2.62 -9.18
CA GLY A 25 18.08 2.86 -8.89
C GLY A 25 18.79 1.63 -8.31
N THR A 26 20.02 1.84 -7.82
CA THR A 26 20.88 0.77 -7.37
C THR A 26 20.41 0.18 -6.04
N PRO A 27 20.40 -1.16 -5.88
CA PRO A 27 20.12 -1.80 -4.61
C PRO A 27 21.03 -1.28 -3.50
N HIS A 28 20.48 -1.08 -2.31
CA HIS A 28 21.24 -0.62 -1.15
C HIS A 28 21.02 -1.55 0.05
N VAL A 29 21.88 -1.46 1.03
CA VAL A 29 21.88 -2.35 2.21
C VAL A 29 20.54 -2.39 2.95
N GLY A 30 19.78 -1.28 2.98
CA GLY A 30 18.45 -1.24 3.61
C GLY A 30 17.44 -2.13 2.88
N MET A 31 17.45 -2.12 1.53
CA MET A 31 16.62 -3.00 0.71
C MET A 31 16.97 -4.47 0.94
N ILE A 32 18.28 -4.80 0.89
CA ILE A 32 18.78 -6.16 1.10
C ILE A 32 18.47 -6.65 2.52
N ARG A 33 18.58 -5.79 3.53
CA ARG A 33 18.18 -6.14 4.90
C ARG A 33 16.71 -6.54 4.96
N THR A 34 15.82 -5.82 4.30
CA THR A 34 14.40 -6.16 4.25
C THR A 34 14.17 -7.51 3.58
N ALA A 35 14.86 -7.79 2.46
CA ALA A 35 14.81 -9.09 1.80
C ALA A 35 15.27 -10.21 2.74
N LEU A 36 16.41 -10.01 3.43
CA LEU A 36 16.99 -11.00 4.34
C LEU A 36 16.05 -11.33 5.52
N PHE A 37 15.41 -10.34 6.13
CA PHE A 37 14.46 -10.59 7.21
C PHE A 37 13.24 -11.39 6.74
N ASN A 38 12.66 -11.04 5.58
CA ASN A 38 11.55 -11.80 5.01
C ASN A 38 11.98 -13.24 4.66
N TRP A 39 13.16 -13.41 4.08
CA TRP A 39 13.72 -14.72 3.77
C TRP A 39 13.95 -15.57 5.04
N ALA A 40 14.56 -14.98 6.07
CA ALA A 40 14.84 -15.67 7.33
C ALA A 40 13.54 -16.12 8.02
N GLU A 41 12.51 -15.26 8.02
CA GLU A 41 11.18 -15.59 8.59
C GLU A 41 10.54 -16.75 7.83
N ALA A 42 10.51 -16.71 6.50
CA ALA A 42 9.99 -17.79 5.68
C ALA A 42 10.74 -19.11 5.94
N ARG A 43 12.05 -19.08 5.98
CA ARG A 43 12.87 -20.29 6.21
C ARG A 43 12.76 -20.83 7.64
N ALA A 44 12.69 -19.95 8.65
CA ALA A 44 12.54 -20.34 10.05
C ALA A 44 11.18 -20.99 10.35
N THR A 45 10.13 -20.56 9.66
CA THR A 45 8.76 -21.04 9.88
C THR A 45 8.33 -22.14 8.90
N GLY A 46 9.16 -22.48 7.92
CA GLY A 46 8.76 -23.35 6.79
C GLY A 46 7.68 -22.69 5.91
N GLY A 47 7.61 -21.37 5.93
CA GLY A 47 6.65 -20.56 5.19
C GLY A 47 7.09 -20.26 3.75
N THR A 48 6.38 -19.34 3.11
CA THR A 48 6.57 -18.96 1.71
C THR A 48 7.10 -17.54 1.63
N LEU A 49 8.17 -17.32 0.87
CA LEU A 49 8.64 -16.00 0.46
C LEU A 49 8.17 -15.69 -0.96
N ILE A 50 7.46 -14.60 -1.11
CA ILE A 50 7.01 -14.08 -2.40
C ILE A 50 7.93 -12.93 -2.83
N PHE A 51 8.47 -13.00 -4.05
CA PHE A 51 9.21 -11.91 -4.66
C PHE A 51 8.33 -11.21 -5.71
N ARG A 52 7.87 -10.02 -5.39
CA ARG A 52 7.03 -9.16 -6.23
C ARG A 52 7.77 -7.87 -6.58
N ILE A 53 7.66 -7.40 -7.80
CA ILE A 53 8.21 -6.11 -8.23
C ILE A 53 7.11 -5.05 -8.29
N GLU A 54 7.34 -3.93 -7.62
CA GLU A 54 6.44 -2.77 -7.59
C GLU A 54 6.92 -1.71 -8.60
N ASP A 55 6.67 -2.00 -9.89
CA ASP A 55 7.10 -1.23 -11.06
C ASP A 55 5.94 -0.42 -11.68
N THR A 56 5.22 0.32 -10.85
CA THR A 56 4.12 1.19 -11.32
C THR A 56 4.57 2.61 -11.66
N ASP A 57 5.82 2.96 -11.42
CA ASP A 57 6.39 4.27 -11.73
C ASP A 57 7.30 4.20 -12.97
N ALA A 58 6.69 4.21 -14.14
CA ALA A 58 7.39 4.10 -15.43
C ALA A 58 8.48 5.18 -15.67
N VAL A 59 8.51 6.26 -14.87
CA VAL A 59 9.53 7.31 -14.96
C VAL A 59 10.82 6.93 -14.23
N ARG A 60 10.69 6.24 -13.08
CA ARG A 60 11.81 5.89 -12.20
C ARG A 60 12.23 4.44 -12.28
N ASP A 61 11.35 3.56 -12.74
CA ASP A 61 11.59 2.13 -12.82
C ASP A 61 12.46 1.79 -14.03
N SER A 62 13.39 0.87 -13.87
CA SER A 62 14.25 0.41 -14.95
C SER A 62 14.56 -1.09 -14.88
N GLU A 63 14.71 -1.72 -16.05
CA GLU A 63 15.14 -3.12 -16.13
C GLU A 63 16.58 -3.32 -15.61
N GLU A 64 17.42 -2.30 -15.68
CA GLU A 64 18.77 -2.34 -15.10
C GLU A 64 18.70 -2.49 -13.58
N SER A 65 17.91 -1.64 -12.91
CA SER A 65 17.69 -1.73 -11.46
C SER A 65 17.09 -3.08 -11.06
N TYR A 66 16.13 -3.57 -11.83
CA TYR A 66 15.54 -4.89 -11.60
C TYR A 66 16.60 -6.01 -11.67
N ASN A 67 17.42 -6.02 -12.70
CA ASN A 67 18.49 -7.02 -12.86
C ASN A 67 19.50 -6.94 -11.72
N GLN A 68 19.89 -5.74 -11.30
CA GLN A 68 20.80 -5.55 -10.16
C GLN A 68 20.21 -6.10 -8.85
N ILE A 69 18.89 -5.95 -8.63
CA ILE A 69 18.21 -6.55 -7.47
C ILE A 69 18.31 -8.07 -7.53
N LEU A 70 17.98 -8.69 -8.68
CA LEU A 70 18.07 -10.14 -8.87
C LEU A 70 19.50 -10.69 -8.63
N GLU A 71 20.49 -10.05 -9.24
CA GLU A 71 21.91 -10.43 -9.08
C GLU A 71 22.35 -10.33 -7.63
N SER A 72 21.94 -9.26 -6.93
CA SER A 72 22.27 -9.07 -5.51
C SER A 72 21.68 -10.15 -4.62
N LEU A 73 20.41 -10.50 -4.84
CA LEU A 73 19.74 -11.56 -4.08
C LEU A 73 20.38 -12.93 -4.33
N ARG A 74 20.66 -13.27 -5.59
CA ARG A 74 21.33 -14.52 -5.98
C ARG A 74 22.75 -14.62 -5.42
N TRP A 75 23.51 -13.54 -5.47
CA TRP A 75 24.87 -13.48 -4.90
C TRP A 75 24.87 -13.73 -3.39
N LEU A 76 23.84 -13.26 -2.68
CA LEU A 76 23.65 -13.47 -1.23
C LEU A 76 23.05 -14.85 -0.89
N GLY A 77 22.64 -15.63 -1.88
CA GLY A 77 21.96 -16.90 -1.66
C GLY A 77 20.55 -16.77 -1.15
N ILE A 78 19.90 -15.62 -1.36
CA ILE A 78 18.50 -15.39 -1.03
C ILE A 78 17.65 -15.89 -2.19
N ASP A 79 16.93 -16.97 -1.96
CA ASP A 79 15.96 -17.60 -2.87
C ASP A 79 14.53 -17.28 -2.44
N TRP A 80 13.55 -17.48 -3.33
CA TRP A 80 12.13 -17.27 -3.07
C TRP A 80 11.29 -18.40 -3.67
N ASP A 81 10.09 -18.59 -3.11
CA ASP A 81 9.22 -19.72 -3.42
C ASP A 81 8.20 -19.40 -4.52
N GLU A 82 7.75 -18.14 -4.56
CA GLU A 82 6.87 -17.59 -5.58
C GLU A 82 7.39 -16.25 -6.08
N GLY A 83 7.17 -15.93 -7.34
CA GLY A 83 7.57 -14.63 -7.86
C GLY A 83 8.08 -14.69 -9.29
N ILE A 84 8.77 -13.62 -9.67
CA ILE A 84 9.39 -13.51 -10.97
C ILE A 84 10.47 -14.61 -11.09
N ASP A 85 10.61 -15.19 -12.27
CA ASP A 85 11.49 -16.31 -12.66
C ASP A 85 11.04 -17.69 -12.16
N VAL A 86 10.48 -17.81 -10.96
CA VAL A 86 10.03 -19.10 -10.42
C VAL A 86 8.55 -19.36 -10.65
N GLY A 87 7.77 -18.29 -10.91
CA GLY A 87 6.33 -18.41 -11.09
C GLY A 87 5.58 -18.64 -9.79
N GLY A 88 4.41 -19.24 -9.87
CA GLY A 88 3.55 -19.58 -8.75
C GLY A 88 2.07 -19.35 -9.05
N PRO A 89 1.16 -19.68 -8.10
CA PRO A 89 -0.28 -19.66 -8.35
C PRO A 89 -0.90 -18.24 -8.38
N HIS A 90 -0.19 -17.21 -7.89
CA HIS A 90 -0.73 -15.87 -7.69
C HIS A 90 -0.21 -14.83 -8.70
N GLY A 91 0.46 -15.29 -9.76
CA GLY A 91 0.99 -14.40 -10.81
C GLY A 91 -0.07 -13.56 -11.53
N PRO A 92 0.37 -12.56 -12.30
CA PRO A 92 1.75 -12.10 -12.48
C PRO A 92 2.32 -11.41 -11.22
N TYR A 93 3.67 -11.38 -11.12
CA TYR A 93 4.38 -10.84 -9.95
C TYR A 93 5.06 -9.49 -10.20
N ARG A 94 4.79 -8.87 -11.37
CA ARG A 94 5.08 -7.47 -11.66
C ARG A 94 3.80 -6.65 -11.58
N GLN A 95 3.82 -5.54 -10.87
CA GLN A 95 2.62 -4.71 -10.72
C GLN A 95 2.20 -4.06 -12.03
N SER A 96 3.13 -3.73 -12.92
CA SER A 96 2.84 -3.22 -14.26
C SER A 96 1.96 -4.18 -15.10
N GLU A 97 2.06 -5.48 -14.86
CA GLU A 97 1.26 -6.52 -15.54
C GLU A 97 -0.12 -6.73 -14.89
N ARG A 98 -0.40 -6.09 -13.75
CA ARG A 98 -1.62 -6.27 -12.94
C ARG A 98 -2.62 -5.10 -13.06
N THR A 99 -2.40 -4.18 -13.95
CA THR A 99 -3.22 -2.95 -14.10
C THR A 99 -4.71 -3.23 -14.25
N ALA A 100 -5.10 -4.30 -14.94
CA ALA A 100 -6.50 -4.70 -15.10
C ALA A 100 -7.13 -5.10 -13.75
N ILE A 101 -6.39 -5.78 -12.88
CA ILE A 101 -6.81 -6.17 -11.53
C ILE A 101 -7.08 -4.93 -10.68
N TYR A 102 -6.15 -3.97 -10.69
CA TYR A 102 -6.30 -2.75 -9.90
C TYR A 102 -7.49 -1.90 -10.36
N LYS A 103 -7.74 -1.82 -11.67
CA LYS A 103 -8.92 -1.14 -12.22
C LYS A 103 -10.22 -1.80 -11.78
N ASP A 104 -10.28 -3.12 -11.81
CA ASP A 104 -11.45 -3.89 -11.38
C ASP A 104 -11.71 -3.70 -9.88
N VAL A 105 -10.68 -3.80 -9.04
CA VAL A 105 -10.80 -3.57 -7.58
C VAL A 105 -11.22 -2.13 -7.28
N ALA A 106 -10.62 -1.14 -7.94
CA ALA A 106 -10.99 0.27 -7.76
C ALA A 106 -12.46 0.53 -8.13
N ALA A 107 -12.95 -0.08 -9.23
CA ALA A 107 -14.35 0.00 -9.63
C ALA A 107 -15.29 -0.62 -8.59
N LYS A 108 -14.93 -1.80 -8.07
CA LYS A 108 -15.69 -2.48 -7.00
C LYS A 108 -15.74 -1.67 -5.70
N LEU A 109 -14.63 -1.05 -5.31
CA LEU A 109 -14.58 -0.18 -4.13
C LEU A 109 -15.49 1.05 -4.30
N LEU A 110 -15.50 1.63 -5.50
CA LEU A 110 -16.36 2.77 -5.83
C LEU A 110 -17.84 2.36 -5.81
N GLU A 111 -18.19 1.25 -6.45
CA GLU A 111 -19.56 0.72 -6.50
C GLU A 111 -20.08 0.35 -5.10
N ALA A 112 -19.25 -0.23 -4.27
CA ALA A 112 -19.59 -0.59 -2.89
C ALA A 112 -19.61 0.60 -1.91
N GLY A 113 -19.23 1.81 -2.36
CA GLY A 113 -19.22 3.01 -1.53
C GLY A 113 -18.04 3.09 -0.54
N TYR A 114 -17.03 2.23 -0.69
CA TYR A 114 -15.79 2.31 0.07
C TYR A 114 -14.78 3.29 -0.53
N ALA A 115 -15.00 3.72 -1.76
CA ALA A 115 -14.25 4.79 -2.40
C ALA A 115 -15.21 5.82 -3.00
N TYR A 116 -14.69 7.00 -3.31
CA TYR A 116 -15.44 8.06 -3.96
C TYR A 116 -14.57 8.93 -4.86
N GLU A 117 -15.20 9.66 -5.77
CA GLU A 117 -14.54 10.58 -6.68
C GLU A 117 -14.22 11.90 -5.98
N SER A 118 -12.96 12.32 -6.09
CA SER A 118 -12.45 13.56 -5.53
C SER A 118 -11.92 14.47 -6.64
N PHE A 119 -12.46 15.68 -6.73
CA PHE A 119 -12.13 16.68 -7.74
C PHE A 119 -11.23 17.80 -7.22
N SER A 120 -11.02 17.87 -5.90
CA SER A 120 -10.22 18.91 -5.25
C SER A 120 -8.75 18.82 -5.69
N THR A 121 -8.18 19.96 -6.05
CA THR A 121 -6.74 20.10 -6.27
C THR A 121 -5.99 20.26 -4.95
N PRO A 122 -4.67 20.02 -4.92
CA PRO A 122 -3.84 20.27 -3.73
C PRO A 122 -3.94 21.72 -3.25
N GLU A 123 -4.03 22.67 -4.17
CA GLU A 123 -4.14 24.10 -3.88
C GLU A 123 -5.46 24.42 -3.19
N GLU A 124 -6.57 23.91 -3.70
CA GLU A 124 -7.91 24.08 -3.10
C GLU A 124 -7.99 23.48 -1.69
N ILE A 125 -7.38 22.30 -1.48
CA ILE A 125 -7.31 21.67 -0.15
C ILE A 125 -6.52 22.57 0.83
N LYS A 126 -5.37 23.10 0.38
CA LYS A 126 -4.53 24.01 1.16
C LYS A 126 -5.29 25.30 1.53
N GLU A 127 -5.96 25.91 0.57
CA GLU A 127 -6.75 27.13 0.81
C GLU A 127 -7.88 26.89 1.84
N ARG A 128 -8.63 25.78 1.71
CA ARG A 128 -9.67 25.41 2.66
C ARG A 128 -9.12 25.13 4.06
N ASN A 129 -7.96 24.49 4.18
CA ASN A 129 -7.31 24.29 5.46
C ASN A 129 -6.95 25.63 6.11
N LEU A 130 -6.32 26.53 5.38
CA LEU A 130 -5.98 27.86 5.89
C LEU A 130 -7.21 28.66 6.29
N ALA A 131 -8.26 28.64 5.48
CA ALA A 131 -9.53 29.32 5.80
C ALA A 131 -10.20 28.76 7.05
N ALA A 132 -9.98 27.48 7.35
CA ALA A 132 -10.47 26.81 8.57
C ALA A 132 -9.52 26.96 9.79
N GLY A 133 -8.44 27.76 9.67
CA GLY A 133 -7.45 27.94 10.72
C GLY A 133 -6.54 26.74 10.97
N ARG A 134 -6.45 25.83 10.00
CA ARG A 134 -5.57 24.65 10.05
C ARG A 134 -4.27 24.91 9.28
N PRO A 135 -3.16 24.21 9.60
CA PRO A 135 -1.96 24.26 8.77
C PRO A 135 -2.25 23.88 7.31
N ALA A 136 -1.51 24.47 6.38
CA ALA A 136 -1.64 24.16 4.95
C ALA A 136 -1.41 22.67 4.64
N GLU A 137 -0.51 22.05 5.40
CA GLU A 137 -0.09 20.65 5.28
C GLU A 137 -0.94 19.69 6.15
N PHE A 138 -2.08 20.15 6.66
CA PHE A 138 -2.97 19.34 7.51
C PHE A 138 -3.45 18.05 6.82
N GLY A 139 -3.42 18.03 5.49
CA GLY A 139 -3.89 16.92 4.68
C GLY A 139 -5.27 17.18 4.09
N TYR A 140 -5.87 16.12 3.56
CA TYR A 140 -7.17 16.23 2.90
C TYR A 140 -8.29 16.48 3.92
N ASP A 141 -9.15 17.43 3.60
CA ASP A 141 -10.21 17.97 4.46
C ASP A 141 -11.56 17.25 4.37
N GLY A 142 -11.68 16.22 3.51
CA GLY A 142 -12.91 15.46 3.34
C GLY A 142 -13.98 16.13 2.47
N TYR A 143 -13.69 17.28 1.87
CA TYR A 143 -14.66 18.09 1.13
C TYR A 143 -15.46 17.32 0.07
N ASP A 144 -14.78 16.49 -0.73
CA ASP A 144 -15.43 15.78 -1.84
C ASP A 144 -16.22 14.54 -1.39
N ARG A 145 -16.13 14.14 -0.12
CA ARG A 145 -16.75 12.90 0.40
C ARG A 145 -18.24 12.83 0.19
N ASN A 146 -18.91 13.99 0.19
CA ASN A 146 -20.36 14.12 0.15
C ASN A 146 -20.84 14.96 -1.05
N LEU A 147 -20.07 15.04 -2.14
CA LEU A 147 -20.49 15.75 -3.34
C LEU A 147 -21.76 15.11 -3.93
N THR A 148 -22.74 15.97 -4.30
CA THR A 148 -23.91 15.53 -5.06
C THR A 148 -23.53 15.21 -6.50
N ASP A 149 -24.40 14.50 -7.21
CA ASP A 149 -24.16 14.17 -8.62
C ASP A 149 -24.15 15.42 -9.51
N GLU A 150 -24.92 16.46 -9.13
CA GLU A 150 -24.91 17.76 -9.81
C GLU A 150 -23.54 18.46 -9.64
N GLN A 151 -22.98 18.43 -8.43
CA GLN A 151 -21.66 19.01 -8.16
C GLN A 151 -20.57 18.26 -8.92
N LYS A 152 -20.60 16.93 -8.94
CA LYS A 152 -19.67 16.12 -9.74
C LYS A 152 -19.80 16.40 -11.24
N ALA A 153 -21.04 16.56 -11.73
CA ALA A 153 -21.29 16.92 -13.13
C ALA A 153 -20.75 18.31 -13.48
N ALA A 154 -20.87 19.29 -12.58
CA ALA A 154 -20.30 20.63 -12.76
C ALA A 154 -18.76 20.57 -12.86
N PHE A 155 -18.07 19.84 -11.97
CA PHE A 155 -16.61 19.68 -12.06
C PHE A 155 -16.18 18.99 -13.37
N ARG A 156 -16.93 17.99 -13.84
CA ARG A 156 -16.65 17.35 -15.13
C ARG A 156 -16.88 18.32 -16.31
N ALA A 157 -17.88 19.20 -16.24
CA ALA A 157 -18.11 20.23 -17.24
C ALA A 157 -16.96 21.25 -17.31
N GLU A 158 -16.27 21.50 -16.19
CA GLU A 158 -15.04 22.28 -16.12
C GLU A 158 -13.80 21.53 -16.70
N GLY A 159 -13.97 20.29 -17.15
CA GLY A 159 -12.89 19.44 -17.66
C GLY A 159 -12.05 18.76 -16.58
N ARG A 160 -12.47 18.80 -15.30
CA ARG A 160 -11.77 18.13 -14.20
C ARG A 160 -11.96 16.62 -14.28
N LYS A 161 -10.88 15.88 -14.09
CA LYS A 161 -10.91 14.42 -13.92
C LYS A 161 -10.77 14.10 -12.45
N PRO A 162 -11.62 13.20 -11.90
CA PRO A 162 -11.54 12.84 -10.49
C PRO A 162 -10.35 11.92 -10.22
N ALA A 163 -9.75 12.08 -9.03
CA ALA A 163 -9.02 11.02 -8.37
C ALA A 163 -10.02 10.11 -7.64
N LEU A 164 -9.68 8.87 -7.35
CA LEU A 164 -10.41 8.05 -6.39
C LEU A 164 -9.75 8.11 -5.02
N ARG A 165 -10.54 8.36 -3.99
CA ARG A 165 -10.12 8.29 -2.60
C ARG A 165 -10.83 7.16 -1.89
N ILE A 166 -10.11 6.46 -1.01
CA ILE A 166 -10.72 5.54 -0.07
C ILE A 166 -11.53 6.33 0.96
N LYS A 167 -12.65 5.77 1.40
CA LYS A 167 -13.44 6.33 2.49
C LYS A 167 -12.99 5.68 3.80
N MET A 168 -12.14 6.38 4.55
CA MET A 168 -11.68 5.88 5.84
C MET A 168 -12.86 5.76 6.82
N PRO A 169 -12.89 4.71 7.66
CA PRO A 169 -13.93 4.56 8.67
C PRO A 169 -13.81 5.65 9.74
N ASP A 170 -14.96 6.02 10.32
CA ASP A 170 -15.05 7.01 11.40
C ASP A 170 -14.94 6.31 12.78
N GLU A 171 -14.00 5.37 12.91
CA GLU A 171 -13.71 4.59 14.11
C GLU A 171 -12.20 4.46 14.33
N ASP A 172 -11.80 4.12 15.54
CA ASP A 172 -10.40 3.85 15.87
C ASP A 172 -9.92 2.60 15.12
N ILE A 173 -8.73 2.67 14.57
CA ILE A 173 -8.07 1.54 13.89
C ILE A 173 -6.95 1.05 14.79
N ALA A 174 -6.97 -0.22 15.16
CA ALA A 174 -5.90 -0.84 15.93
C ALA A 174 -5.42 -2.12 15.24
N PHE A 175 -4.12 -2.40 15.42
CA PHE A 175 -3.52 -3.66 14.99
C PHE A 175 -2.38 -4.03 15.96
N ASP A 176 -2.07 -5.32 16.01
CA ASP A 176 -0.99 -5.84 16.84
C ASP A 176 0.28 -6.01 16.01
N ASP A 177 1.30 -5.20 16.34
CA ASP A 177 2.64 -5.35 15.79
C ASP A 177 3.44 -6.32 16.68
N LEU A 178 4.06 -7.33 16.08
CA LEU A 178 4.80 -8.38 16.80
C LEU A 178 5.99 -7.85 17.61
N ILE A 179 6.51 -6.68 17.25
CA ILE A 179 7.68 -6.07 17.89
C ILE A 179 7.27 -4.92 18.80
N ARG A 180 6.30 -4.10 18.37
CA ARG A 180 5.90 -2.87 19.04
C ARG A 180 4.64 -2.99 19.89
N GLY A 181 3.96 -4.15 19.85
CA GLY A 181 2.69 -4.35 20.53
C GLY A 181 1.53 -3.67 19.80
N THR A 182 0.45 -3.42 20.50
CA THR A 182 -0.75 -2.82 19.92
C THR A 182 -0.51 -1.36 19.52
N ILE A 183 -0.78 -1.05 18.25
CA ILE A 183 -0.69 0.29 17.68
C ILE A 183 -2.10 0.78 17.38
N GLU A 184 -2.44 1.97 17.85
CA GLU A 184 -3.76 2.57 17.68
C GLU A 184 -3.69 3.88 16.89
N PHE A 185 -4.64 4.04 15.97
CA PHE A 185 -4.91 5.27 15.24
C PHE A 185 -6.32 5.74 15.58
N LYS A 186 -6.46 6.93 16.13
CA LYS A 186 -7.75 7.47 16.50
C LYS A 186 -8.58 7.82 15.27
N ALA A 187 -9.90 7.71 15.39
CA ALA A 187 -10.84 8.12 14.35
C ALA A 187 -10.50 9.50 13.79
N GLY A 188 -10.47 9.63 12.48
CA GLY A 188 -10.11 10.88 11.79
C GLY A 188 -8.63 11.25 11.78
N SER A 189 -7.73 10.49 12.44
CA SER A 189 -6.27 10.74 12.39
C SER A 189 -5.64 10.36 11.04
N VAL A 190 -6.25 9.46 10.30
CA VAL A 190 -5.85 9.08 8.95
C VAL A 190 -6.88 9.64 7.96
N PRO A 191 -6.54 10.65 7.16
CA PRO A 191 -7.48 11.24 6.21
C PRO A 191 -7.74 10.28 5.04
N ASP A 192 -8.85 10.49 4.33
CA ASP A 192 -9.14 9.79 3.08
C ASP A 192 -8.02 10.03 2.07
N TYR A 193 -7.32 8.99 1.67
CA TYR A 193 -6.17 9.10 0.78
C TYR A 193 -6.49 8.67 -0.65
N VAL A 194 -5.74 9.18 -1.60
CA VAL A 194 -5.90 8.83 -3.03
C VAL A 194 -5.41 7.41 -3.25
N ILE A 195 -6.21 6.62 -3.96
CA ILE A 195 -5.90 5.26 -4.39
C ILE A 195 -5.70 5.16 -5.91
N VAL A 196 -6.35 6.05 -6.69
CA VAL A 196 -6.16 6.17 -8.15
C VAL A 196 -6.06 7.64 -8.51
N ARG A 197 -5.06 7.99 -9.30
CA ARG A 197 -4.83 9.36 -9.79
C ARG A 197 -5.85 9.76 -10.86
N PRO A 198 -6.02 11.08 -11.14
CA PRO A 198 -6.94 11.54 -12.20
C PRO A 198 -6.60 11.03 -13.61
N ASN A 199 -5.35 10.61 -13.86
CA ASN A 199 -4.93 10.00 -15.13
C ASN A 199 -5.26 8.50 -15.21
N GLY A 200 -5.81 7.90 -14.14
CA GLY A 200 -6.17 6.49 -14.04
C GLY A 200 -5.07 5.58 -13.48
N ASP A 201 -3.91 6.11 -13.12
CA ASP A 201 -2.82 5.31 -12.55
C ASP A 201 -3.12 4.96 -11.09
N PRO A 202 -3.04 3.67 -10.71
CA PRO A 202 -3.18 3.25 -9.32
C PRO A 202 -1.96 3.69 -8.51
N LEU A 203 -2.18 3.99 -7.23
CA LEU A 203 -1.12 4.31 -6.29
C LEU A 203 -0.74 3.09 -5.45
N TYR A 204 0.45 3.14 -4.84
CA TYR A 204 0.94 2.16 -3.86
C TYR A 204 -0.12 1.81 -2.81
N THR A 205 -0.89 2.79 -2.35
CA THR A 205 -1.98 2.64 -1.37
C THR A 205 -3.14 1.76 -1.85
N LEU A 206 -3.23 1.46 -3.14
CA LEU A 206 -4.15 0.47 -3.72
C LEU A 206 -3.40 -0.81 -4.10
N THR A 207 -2.29 -0.68 -4.85
CA THR A 207 -1.63 -1.84 -5.46
C THR A 207 -1.05 -2.79 -4.42
N ASN A 208 -0.40 -2.25 -3.39
CA ASN A 208 0.25 -3.06 -2.36
C ASN A 208 -0.75 -3.91 -1.54
N PRO A 209 -1.82 -3.35 -0.92
CA PRO A 209 -2.77 -4.16 -0.16
C PRO A 209 -3.58 -5.12 -1.04
N VAL A 210 -3.89 -4.75 -2.29
CA VAL A 210 -4.58 -5.64 -3.24
C VAL A 210 -3.72 -6.87 -3.54
N ASP A 211 -2.44 -6.66 -3.81
CA ASP A 211 -1.52 -7.75 -4.08
C ASP A 211 -1.27 -8.60 -2.85
N ASP A 212 -1.07 -8.00 -1.68
CA ASP A 212 -0.90 -8.73 -0.43
C ASP A 212 -2.13 -9.62 -0.15
N ALA A 213 -3.35 -9.11 -0.35
CA ALA A 213 -4.58 -9.90 -0.18
C ALA A 213 -4.69 -11.03 -1.22
N MET A 214 -4.44 -10.75 -2.50
CA MET A 214 -4.55 -11.74 -3.59
C MET A 214 -3.44 -12.79 -3.58
N MET A 215 -2.29 -12.48 -3.00
CA MET A 215 -1.15 -13.39 -2.83
C MET A 215 -1.17 -14.07 -1.46
N GLU A 216 -2.24 -13.88 -0.68
CA GLU A 216 -2.44 -14.48 0.64
C GLU A 216 -1.31 -14.15 1.63
N VAL A 217 -0.70 -12.96 1.51
CA VAL A 217 0.30 -12.49 2.47
C VAL A 217 -0.37 -12.29 3.82
N ASN A 218 0.18 -12.90 4.86
CA ASN A 218 -0.37 -12.86 6.20
C ASN A 218 0.62 -12.37 7.27
N VAL A 219 1.89 -12.20 6.90
CA VAL A 219 2.91 -11.56 7.75
C VAL A 219 3.65 -10.51 6.92
N VAL A 220 3.69 -9.28 7.44
CA VAL A 220 4.32 -8.14 6.77
C VAL A 220 5.55 -7.69 7.56
N LEU A 221 6.74 -7.91 6.99
CA LEU A 221 8.00 -7.38 7.53
C LEU A 221 8.47 -6.23 6.64
N ARG A 222 8.61 -5.05 7.23
CA ARG A 222 9.03 -3.84 6.51
C ARG A 222 9.67 -2.82 7.46
N GLY A 223 10.24 -1.75 6.91
CA GLY A 223 10.84 -0.68 7.69
C GLY A 223 9.83 0.04 8.60
N GLU A 224 10.30 0.54 9.73
CA GLU A 224 9.49 1.29 10.69
C GLU A 224 8.88 2.59 10.10
N ASP A 225 9.56 3.16 9.12
CA ASP A 225 9.09 4.32 8.36
C ASP A 225 7.71 4.09 7.69
N LEU A 226 7.36 2.83 7.44
CA LEU A 226 6.06 2.43 6.88
C LEU A 226 5.00 2.08 7.94
N LEU A 227 5.32 2.17 9.25
CA LEU A 227 4.36 1.85 10.32
C LEU A 227 3.10 2.71 10.24
N SER A 228 3.26 4.01 9.99
CA SER A 228 2.16 4.96 9.82
C SER A 228 1.29 4.70 8.59
N SER A 229 1.74 3.87 7.66
CA SER A 229 0.99 3.46 6.46
C SER A 229 0.14 2.21 6.69
N THR A 230 0.32 1.50 7.82
CA THR A 230 -0.40 0.25 8.10
C THR A 230 -1.92 0.40 8.14
N PRO A 231 -2.52 1.49 8.69
CA PRO A 231 -3.97 1.67 8.68
C PRO A 231 -4.55 2.05 7.31
N ARG A 232 -3.71 2.22 6.31
CA ARG A 232 -4.09 2.50 4.91
C ARG A 232 -4.08 1.24 4.08
#